data_bbc4f43f9cb867929a57396fb006112c
#
_entry.id   bbc4f43f9cb867929a57396fb006112c
#
_cell.length_a   1.000
_cell.length_b   1.000
_cell.length_c   1.000
_cell.angle_alpha   90.00
_cell.angle_beta   90.00
_cell.angle_gamma   90.00
#
_symmetry.space_group_name_H-M   'P 1'
#
loop_
_entity.id
_entity.type
_entity.pdbx_description
1 polymer ?
#
loop_
_entity_poly.entity_id
_entity_poly.type
_entity_poly.pdbx_seq_one_letter_code
_entity_poly.pdbx_strand_id
1 'polypeptide(L)'
;MKVNTVIIGGGISGLSTANFLSKKTSDFLILEASDIVGGTINSSKLDGYILENGPNTVLDNNKAIQELLSDLSITEELIYPDLKKISNRYILMNDRLEKIPLTIFEFLLTPILGIYSKIKPNNKDQLDIR
;
A
#
# COMPACT_ATOMS: atom_id res chain seq x y z
N MET A 1 -3.10 3.02 35.06
CA MET A 1 -2.14 3.77 34.20
C MET A 1 -2.86 4.99 33.67
N LYS A 2 -2.24 6.16 33.71
CA LYS A 2 -2.82 7.42 33.19
C LYS A 2 -1.84 7.98 32.17
N VAL A 3 -2.31 8.20 30.94
CA VAL A 3 -1.52 8.78 29.85
C VAL A 3 -2.30 9.90 29.18
N ASN A 4 -1.61 10.85 28.58
CA ASN A 4 -2.25 12.00 27.91
C ASN A 4 -2.76 11.65 26.50
N THR A 5 -2.16 10.66 25.85
CA THR A 5 -2.54 10.26 24.48
C THR A 5 -2.69 8.76 24.39
N VAL A 6 -3.76 8.30 23.72
CA VAL A 6 -3.98 6.90 23.39
C VAL A 6 -4.10 6.77 21.87
N ILE A 7 -3.30 5.92 21.28
CA ILE A 7 -3.34 5.56 19.85
C ILE A 7 -4.05 4.21 19.75
N ILE A 8 -5.12 4.15 18.97
CA ILE A 8 -5.90 2.92 18.79
C ILE A 8 -5.50 2.29 17.43
N GLY A 9 -4.97 1.07 17.52
CA GLY A 9 -4.49 0.27 16.39
C GLY A 9 -2.98 0.35 16.21
N GLY A 10 -2.34 -0.83 16.16
CA GLY A 10 -0.91 -1.03 15.92
C GLY A 10 -0.56 -1.30 14.45
N GLY A 11 -1.38 -0.85 13.50
CA GLY A 11 -1.04 -0.86 12.08
C GLY A 11 -0.08 0.28 11.70
N ILE A 12 0.26 0.38 10.40
CA ILE A 12 1.23 1.37 9.91
C ILE A 12 0.90 2.81 10.32
N SER A 13 -0.38 3.20 10.31
CA SER A 13 -0.81 4.54 10.70
C SER A 13 -0.58 4.83 12.18
N GLY A 14 -0.96 3.89 13.06
CA GLY A 14 -0.78 4.02 14.50
C GLY A 14 0.69 4.01 14.90
N LEU A 15 1.48 3.09 14.32
CA LEU A 15 2.91 2.99 14.59
C LEU A 15 3.69 4.21 14.07
N SER A 16 3.37 4.72 12.87
CA SER A 16 3.95 5.95 12.35
C SER A 16 3.60 7.16 13.23
N THR A 17 2.33 7.26 13.67
CA THR A 17 1.91 8.31 14.60
C THR A 17 2.70 8.25 15.89
N ALA A 18 2.88 7.05 16.45
CA ALA A 18 3.68 6.83 17.66
C ALA A 18 5.15 7.22 17.45
N ASN A 19 5.75 6.86 16.30
CA ASN A 19 7.12 7.24 15.96
C ASN A 19 7.28 8.76 15.94
N PHE A 20 6.44 9.49 15.25
CA PHE A 20 6.50 10.96 15.20
C PHE A 20 6.17 11.62 16.55
N LEU A 21 5.24 11.02 17.32
CA LEU A 21 4.90 11.53 18.65
C LEU A 21 6.03 11.31 19.66
N SER A 22 6.76 10.18 19.57
CA SER A 22 7.87 9.84 20.49
C SER A 22 9.01 10.86 20.44
N LYS A 23 9.16 11.59 19.33
CA LYS A 23 10.12 12.71 19.21
C LYS A 23 9.76 13.91 20.10
N LYS A 24 8.52 13.98 20.59
CA LYS A 24 7.99 15.10 21.38
C LYS A 24 7.65 14.72 22.82
N THR A 25 7.17 13.50 23.03
CA THR A 25 6.73 13.02 24.34
C THR A 25 6.75 11.49 24.39
N SER A 26 6.93 10.95 25.59
CA SER A 26 6.76 9.53 25.89
C SER A 26 5.41 9.24 26.57
N ASP A 27 4.56 10.25 26.76
CA ASP A 27 3.30 10.14 27.49
C ASP A 27 2.15 9.71 26.55
N PHE A 28 2.31 8.54 25.96
CA PHE A 28 1.29 7.91 25.13
C PHE A 28 1.28 6.39 25.29
N LEU A 29 0.18 5.78 24.85
CA LEU A 29 -0.03 4.34 24.83
C LEU A 29 -0.61 3.93 23.47
N ILE A 30 -0.15 2.81 22.93
CA ILE A 30 -0.76 2.17 21.76
C ILE A 30 -1.59 0.99 22.25
N LEU A 31 -2.84 0.91 21.79
CA LEU A 31 -3.73 -0.22 22.03
C LEU A 31 -3.93 -0.96 20.70
N GLU A 32 -3.56 -2.24 20.68
CA GLU A 32 -3.77 -3.15 19.55
C GLU A 32 -4.68 -4.30 20.01
N ALA A 33 -5.63 -4.66 19.16
CA ALA A 33 -6.60 -5.71 19.47
C ALA A 33 -6.08 -7.11 19.18
N SER A 34 -5.12 -7.24 18.28
CA SER A 34 -4.48 -8.52 17.92
C SER A 34 -3.21 -8.77 18.73
N ASP A 35 -2.76 -10.01 18.72
CA ASP A 35 -1.53 -10.42 19.44
C ASP A 35 -0.25 -9.88 18.78
N ILE A 36 -0.33 -9.38 17.55
CA ILE A 36 0.79 -8.85 16.79
C ILE A 36 0.48 -7.46 16.25
N VAL A 37 1.51 -6.61 16.16
CA VAL A 37 1.44 -5.30 15.52
C VAL A 37 1.74 -5.42 14.02
N GLY A 38 1.39 -4.39 13.24
CA GLY A 38 1.62 -4.32 11.80
C GLY A 38 0.32 -4.22 10.99
N GLY A 39 -0.81 -4.68 11.58
CA GLY A 39 -2.12 -4.65 10.91
C GLY A 39 -2.12 -5.50 9.64
N THR A 40 -2.50 -4.89 8.51
CA THR A 40 -2.54 -5.57 7.20
C THR A 40 -1.16 -5.76 6.56
N ILE A 41 -0.11 -5.08 7.04
CA ILE A 41 1.26 -5.30 6.57
C ILE A 41 1.81 -6.52 7.31
N ASN A 42 1.67 -7.67 6.69
CA ASN A 42 1.98 -8.95 7.28
C ASN A 42 2.41 -9.93 6.18
N SER A 43 3.48 -10.67 6.44
CA SER A 43 4.02 -11.69 5.55
C SER A 43 3.94 -13.06 6.23
N SER A 44 3.62 -14.08 5.48
CA SER A 44 3.64 -15.47 5.93
C SER A 44 4.62 -16.31 5.09
N LYS A 45 5.12 -17.39 5.68
CA LYS A 45 5.97 -18.36 4.98
C LYS A 45 5.18 -19.65 4.79
N LEU A 46 5.10 -20.12 3.55
CA LEU A 46 4.44 -21.37 3.19
C LEU A 46 5.30 -22.12 2.16
N ASP A 47 5.70 -23.33 2.47
CA ASP A 47 6.46 -24.22 1.56
C ASP A 47 7.70 -23.55 0.91
N GLY A 48 8.42 -22.72 1.68
CA GLY A 48 9.59 -21.99 1.22
C GLY A 48 9.32 -20.68 0.48
N TYR A 49 8.05 -20.34 0.26
CA TYR A 49 7.62 -19.07 -0.32
C TYR A 49 7.31 -18.04 0.78
N ILE A 50 7.53 -16.78 0.46
CA ILE A 50 7.07 -15.64 1.27
C ILE A 50 5.80 -15.12 0.59
N LEU A 51 4.70 -15.12 1.34
CA LEU A 51 3.40 -14.62 0.90
C LEU A 51 3.11 -13.31 1.63
N GLU A 52 2.89 -12.26 0.86
CA GLU A 52 2.45 -10.97 1.38
C GLU A 52 0.93 -10.98 1.54
N ASN A 53 0.46 -10.84 2.78
CA ASN A 53 -0.97 -10.88 3.09
C ASN A 53 -1.64 -9.50 2.95
N GLY A 54 -0.85 -8.47 2.67
CA GLY A 54 -1.30 -7.09 2.54
C GLY A 54 -0.43 -6.26 1.61
N PRO A 55 -0.40 -4.92 1.79
CA PRO A 55 0.43 -4.05 0.99
C PRO A 55 1.91 -4.40 1.12
N ASN A 56 2.58 -4.62 0.01
CA ASN A 56 4.01 -4.96 -0.07
C ASN A 56 4.85 -3.86 -0.74
N THR A 57 4.23 -2.77 -1.15
CA THR A 57 4.91 -1.65 -1.80
C THR A 57 4.39 -0.31 -1.27
N VAL A 58 5.26 0.68 -1.30
CA VAL A 58 4.94 2.06 -0.94
C VAL A 58 5.45 3.00 -2.03
N LEU A 59 4.76 4.11 -2.22
CA LEU A 59 5.23 5.17 -3.13
C LEU A 59 6.23 6.05 -2.38
N ASP A 60 7.47 6.09 -2.87
CA ASP A 60 8.53 6.95 -2.35
C ASP A 60 8.44 8.37 -2.95
N ASN A 61 7.31 9.04 -2.73
CA ASN A 61 7.05 10.39 -3.24
C ASN A 61 6.70 11.39 -2.14
N ASN A 62 6.85 11.01 -0.87
CA ASN A 62 6.45 11.82 0.27
C ASN A 62 7.59 11.94 1.28
N LYS A 63 7.88 13.18 1.71
CA LYS A 63 8.92 13.46 2.73
C LYS A 63 8.67 12.73 4.05
N ALA A 64 7.41 12.54 4.45
CA ALA A 64 7.09 11.84 5.70
C ALA A 64 7.52 10.36 5.66
N ILE A 65 7.44 9.71 4.50
CA ILE A 65 7.94 8.34 4.33
C ILE A 65 9.46 8.30 4.44
N GLN A 66 10.15 9.21 3.76
CA GLN A 66 11.61 9.30 3.82
C GLN A 66 12.10 9.58 5.23
N GLU A 67 11.41 10.47 5.96
CA GLU A 67 11.71 10.76 7.37
C GLU A 67 11.50 9.51 8.24
N LEU A 68 10.39 8.81 8.09
CA LEU A 68 10.10 7.58 8.84
C LEU A 68 11.17 6.50 8.60
N LEU A 69 11.56 6.27 7.34
CA LEU A 69 12.59 5.29 6.98
C LEU A 69 13.96 5.67 7.56
N SER A 70 14.29 6.96 7.56
CA SER A 70 15.50 7.48 8.19
C SER A 70 15.49 7.30 9.71
N ASP A 71 14.37 7.62 10.37
CA ASP A 71 14.20 7.44 11.80
C ASP A 71 14.39 5.98 12.24
N LEU A 72 13.89 5.06 11.42
CA LEU A 72 14.00 3.62 11.65
C LEU A 72 15.35 3.04 11.21
N SER A 73 16.21 3.83 10.56
CA SER A 73 17.52 3.41 10.02
C SER A 73 17.43 2.25 9.02
N ILE A 74 16.32 2.19 8.24
CA ILE A 74 16.08 1.14 7.25
C ILE A 74 16.13 1.65 5.80
N THR A 75 16.64 2.84 5.57
CA THR A 75 16.74 3.45 4.23
C THR A 75 17.57 2.59 3.27
N GLU A 76 18.64 1.96 3.75
CA GLU A 76 19.52 1.09 2.96
C GLU A 76 18.88 -0.28 2.65
N GLU A 77 17.79 -0.63 3.34
CA GLU A 77 17.06 -1.88 3.12
C GLU A 77 15.99 -1.76 2.03
N LEU A 78 15.81 -0.55 1.47
CA LEU A 78 14.82 -0.31 0.42
C LEU A 78 15.17 -1.07 -0.85
N ILE A 79 14.22 -1.83 -1.34
CA ILE A 79 14.31 -2.54 -2.61
C ILE A 79 13.45 -1.80 -3.64
N TYR A 80 14.11 -1.25 -4.65
CA TYR A 80 13.41 -0.62 -5.77
C TYR A 80 13.12 -1.65 -6.87
N PRO A 81 11.93 -1.60 -7.47
CA PRO A 81 11.58 -2.52 -8.53
C PRO A 81 12.41 -2.23 -9.80
N ASP A 82 12.80 -3.30 -10.50
CA ASP A 82 13.42 -3.18 -11.82
C ASP A 82 12.37 -2.67 -12.83
N LEU A 83 12.53 -1.41 -13.26
CA LEU A 83 11.60 -0.73 -14.17
C LEU A 83 11.38 -1.49 -15.48
N LYS A 84 12.38 -2.26 -15.93
CA LYS A 84 12.26 -3.09 -17.15
C LYS A 84 11.32 -4.28 -16.93
N LYS A 85 11.28 -4.81 -15.71
CA LYS A 85 10.46 -5.99 -15.37
C LYS A 85 9.03 -5.63 -15.00
N ILE A 86 8.78 -4.43 -14.46
CA ILE A 86 7.43 -3.99 -14.08
C ILE A 86 6.59 -3.45 -15.24
N SER A 87 7.13 -3.43 -16.46
CA SER A 87 6.40 -2.98 -17.66
C SER A 87 5.18 -3.85 -18.00
N ASN A 88 5.12 -5.07 -17.48
CA ASN A 88 3.99 -5.97 -17.71
C ASN A 88 3.16 -6.11 -16.44
N ARG A 89 1.99 -5.49 -16.43
CA ARG A 89 0.99 -5.63 -15.36
C ARG A 89 -0.19 -6.41 -15.90
N TYR A 90 -0.70 -7.32 -15.08
CA TYR A 90 -1.83 -8.17 -15.45
C TYR A 90 -2.92 -8.07 -14.40
N ILE A 91 -4.16 -8.22 -14.84
CA ILE A 91 -5.32 -8.44 -13.96
C ILE A 91 -5.97 -9.77 -14.31
N LEU A 92 -6.49 -10.45 -13.30
CA LEU A 92 -7.31 -11.66 -13.53
C LEU A 92 -8.75 -11.22 -13.82
N MET A 93 -9.25 -11.57 -15.00
CA MET A 93 -10.60 -11.26 -15.42
C MET A 93 -11.19 -12.46 -16.17
N ASN A 94 -12.32 -12.99 -15.69
CA ASN A 94 -12.98 -14.18 -16.26
C ASN A 94 -12.01 -15.38 -16.42
N ASP A 95 -11.24 -15.68 -15.35
CA ASP A 95 -10.23 -16.74 -15.28
C ASP A 95 -9.09 -16.62 -16.30
N ARG A 96 -8.87 -15.45 -16.87
CA ARG A 96 -7.77 -15.15 -17.78
C ARG A 96 -6.94 -13.98 -17.27
N LEU A 97 -5.62 -14.08 -17.46
CA LEU A 97 -4.70 -12.98 -17.18
C LEU A 97 -4.71 -12.02 -18.38
N GLU A 98 -5.29 -10.84 -18.16
CA GLU A 98 -5.34 -9.77 -19.17
C GLU A 98 -4.28 -8.72 -18.86
N LYS A 99 -3.46 -8.38 -19.86
CA LYS A 99 -2.42 -7.36 -19.72
C LYS A 99 -3.03 -5.97 -19.62
N ILE A 100 -2.64 -5.20 -18.61
CA ILE A 100 -3.04 -3.80 -18.49
C ILE A 100 -2.34 -2.99 -19.59
N PRO A 101 -3.09 -2.25 -20.41
CA PRO A 101 -2.52 -1.42 -21.47
C PRO A 101 -1.69 -0.28 -20.89
N LEU A 102 -0.49 -0.08 -21.41
CA LEU A 102 0.42 1.00 -21.02
C LEU A 102 0.54 2.07 -22.09
N THR A 103 0.11 1.79 -23.32
CA THR A 103 0.13 2.72 -24.44
C THR A 103 -1.29 2.98 -24.94
N ILE A 104 -1.48 4.13 -25.61
CA ILE A 104 -2.78 4.48 -26.22
C ILE A 104 -3.24 3.41 -27.22
N PHE A 105 -2.31 2.84 -27.99
CA PHE A 105 -2.63 1.81 -28.96
C PHE A 105 -3.08 0.49 -28.29
N GLU A 106 -2.36 0.05 -27.25
CA GLU A 106 -2.78 -1.10 -26.42
C GLU A 106 -4.13 -0.85 -25.74
N PHE A 107 -4.38 0.39 -25.29
CA PHE A 107 -5.65 0.79 -24.68
C PHE A 107 -6.83 0.63 -25.64
N LEU A 108 -6.66 0.97 -26.92
CA LEU A 108 -7.71 0.79 -27.92
C LEU A 108 -8.01 -0.68 -28.21
N LEU A 109 -6.99 -1.54 -28.14
CA LEU A 109 -7.10 -2.97 -28.46
C LEU A 109 -7.44 -3.85 -27.27
N THR A 110 -7.28 -3.37 -26.02
CA THR A 110 -7.50 -4.19 -24.82
C THR A 110 -8.94 -4.69 -24.70
N PRO A 111 -9.17 -5.96 -24.32
CA PRO A 111 -10.48 -6.48 -23.98
C PRO A 111 -10.96 -6.07 -22.57
N ILE A 112 -10.08 -5.51 -21.74
CA ILE A 112 -10.38 -5.13 -20.34
C ILE A 112 -11.52 -4.12 -20.27
N LEU A 113 -11.57 -3.19 -21.24
CA LEU A 113 -12.59 -2.16 -21.30
C LEU A 113 -13.47 -2.38 -22.53
N GLY A 114 -14.78 -2.40 -22.34
CA GLY A 114 -15.74 -2.39 -23.43
C GLY A 114 -15.59 -1.13 -24.29
N ILE A 115 -15.97 -1.22 -25.56
CA ILE A 115 -15.89 -0.11 -26.53
C ILE A 115 -16.58 1.17 -25.98
N TYR A 116 -17.71 1.01 -25.32
CA TYR A 116 -18.46 2.12 -24.73
C TYR A 116 -17.68 2.84 -23.62
N SER A 117 -16.96 2.08 -22.77
CA SER A 117 -16.15 2.65 -21.68
C SER A 117 -14.90 3.36 -22.18
N LYS A 118 -14.40 3.02 -23.37
CA LYS A 118 -13.26 3.69 -24.00
C LYS A 118 -13.60 5.07 -24.55
N ILE A 119 -14.88 5.31 -24.89
CA ILE A 119 -15.35 6.52 -25.56
C ILE A 119 -15.98 7.50 -24.58
N LYS A 120 -16.58 7.02 -23.48
CA LYS A 120 -17.28 7.84 -22.52
C LYS A 120 -16.28 8.47 -21.52
N PRO A 121 -16.14 9.81 -21.47
CA PRO A 121 -15.36 10.45 -20.42
C PRO A 121 -16.02 10.16 -19.07
N ASN A 122 -15.20 9.76 -18.10
CA ASN A 122 -15.64 9.43 -16.74
C ASN A 122 -16.22 10.71 -16.09
N ASN A 123 -17.52 10.78 -15.93
CA ASN A 123 -18.15 11.80 -15.08
C ASN A 123 -17.75 11.49 -13.64
N LYS A 124 -16.94 12.34 -13.03
CA LYS A 124 -16.40 12.23 -11.67
C LYS A 124 -17.48 12.26 -10.57
N ASP A 125 -18.75 12.35 -10.91
CA ASP A 125 -19.84 12.62 -9.97
C ASP A 125 -20.59 11.37 -9.46
N GLN A 126 -20.06 10.17 -9.69
CA GLN A 126 -20.71 8.92 -9.22
C GLN A 126 -19.73 7.93 -8.55
N LEU A 127 -18.83 8.38 -7.69
CA LEU A 127 -18.25 7.51 -6.68
C LEU A 127 -19.00 7.73 -5.36
N ASP A 128 -20.20 7.15 -5.29
CA ASP A 128 -20.93 7.00 -4.03
C ASP A 128 -20.29 5.80 -3.30
N ILE A 129 -19.32 6.09 -2.44
CA ILE A 129 -18.71 5.09 -1.56
C ILE A 129 -19.67 4.93 -0.39
N ARG A 130 -20.47 3.87 -0.42
CA ARG A 130 -21.19 3.36 0.75
C ARG A 130 -20.31 2.43 1.56
#